data_b4f0ad8527ccf48560949c140aea5054
#
_entry.id   b4f0ad8527ccf48560949c140aea5054
#
_cell.length_a   1.000
_cell.length_b   1.000
_cell.length_c   1.000
_cell.angle_alpha   90.00
_cell.angle_beta   90.00
_cell.angle_gamma   90.00
#
_symmetry.space_group_name_H-M   'P 1'
#
loop_
_entity.id
_entity.type
_entity.pdbx_description
1 polymer ?
#
loop_
_entity_poly.entity_id
_entity_poly.type
_entity_poly.pdbx_seq_one_letter_code
_entity_poly.pdbx_strand_id
1 'polypeptide(L)'
;MERMNAWEKYPEGKKRNEVFDFAEEYRKFLSDCKTERECVTYFAQKAEKAGFVNLDTVLEKGTKLAAGDKVYANNMGKGLALFVIGEKSMEHGMNILGAHIDSPRMDLKQDPLYEDTDFAMLDTHYYGGIKKYQWVTLPLALHGVIAKKDGTVVKVSVGDKPGDPVFGVSDLLIHLSGEQMEKKAAKVIEGENLDLIIGSIPAEADEKDDVKEKVKANIMKILAKEYDIEEEDFLSAEIEVVPAGEARDYGFDRSMIMGYGHDDRVCAYPSFEAIAAMEKPEITSVCLLVDKEEIGSVGASGMQSRFFENTVAEVMNAAGTYSELALRRALKNSSVLSSDVSAAFDPNFPSVMTKRNAAYFGRGLVFNKYTGARGKSGSNDANAEYVGALRAIMDRNEVSFQTAELGKVDQGGGGTIAYILANYGMRVIDSGVAVLNMHAPWEIISKVDLYEAYRGYIAFLKEQA
;
A
#
# COMPACT_ATOMS: atom_id res chain seq x y z
N MET A 1 26.69 -17.10 2.21
CA MET A 1 25.81 -18.09 1.57
C MET A 1 25.29 -17.44 0.32
N GLU A 2 25.79 -17.82 -0.86
CA GLU A 2 25.22 -17.31 -2.12
C GLU A 2 23.90 -18.03 -2.37
N ARG A 3 22.82 -17.27 -2.56
CA ARG A 3 21.54 -17.82 -2.97
C ARG A 3 21.41 -17.73 -4.48
N MET A 4 20.86 -18.77 -5.08
CA MET A 4 20.59 -18.82 -6.53
C MET A 4 19.64 -17.66 -6.91
N ASN A 5 19.80 -17.16 -8.12
CA ASN A 5 18.81 -16.27 -8.71
C ASN A 5 17.52 -17.05 -8.95
N ALA A 6 16.39 -16.55 -8.44
CA ALA A 6 15.10 -17.23 -8.55
C ALA A 6 14.66 -17.44 -10.01
N TRP A 7 15.09 -16.60 -10.96
CA TRP A 7 14.84 -16.80 -12.38
C TRP A 7 15.37 -18.15 -12.92
N GLU A 8 16.40 -18.73 -12.28
CA GLU A 8 16.91 -20.04 -12.66
C GLU A 8 15.89 -21.19 -12.47
N LYS A 9 14.89 -21.01 -11.60
CA LYS A 9 13.78 -21.94 -11.42
C LYS A 9 12.72 -21.83 -12.52
N TYR A 10 12.72 -20.74 -13.27
CA TYR A 10 11.71 -20.36 -14.24
C TYR A 10 12.32 -20.24 -15.65
N PRO A 11 12.77 -21.37 -16.25
CA PRO A 11 13.27 -21.38 -17.62
C PRO A 11 12.16 -20.93 -18.59
N GLU A 12 12.55 -20.54 -19.80
CA GLU A 12 11.61 -20.20 -20.87
C GLU A 12 10.56 -21.28 -21.07
N GLY A 13 9.32 -20.87 -21.35
CA GLY A 13 8.16 -21.73 -21.48
C GLY A 13 7.17 -21.56 -20.32
N LYS A 14 6.41 -22.61 -20.03
CA LYS A 14 5.25 -22.56 -19.12
C LYS A 14 5.56 -21.92 -17.75
N LYS A 15 6.65 -22.34 -17.11
CA LYS A 15 7.01 -21.83 -15.78
C LYS A 15 7.29 -20.32 -15.76
N ARG A 16 7.98 -19.81 -16.81
CA ARG A 16 8.24 -18.38 -16.94
C ARG A 16 6.95 -17.61 -17.22
N ASN A 17 6.08 -18.16 -18.04
CA ASN A 17 4.79 -17.54 -18.34
C ASN A 17 3.94 -17.40 -17.07
N GLU A 18 3.92 -18.37 -16.16
CA GLU A 18 3.21 -18.28 -14.89
C GLU A 18 3.67 -17.06 -14.06
N VAL A 19 4.99 -16.77 -14.03
CA VAL A 19 5.53 -15.57 -13.37
C VAL A 19 5.06 -14.29 -14.08
N PHE A 20 5.11 -14.27 -15.41
CA PHE A 20 4.72 -13.09 -16.19
C PHE A 20 3.22 -12.85 -16.15
N ASP A 21 2.40 -13.88 -16.21
CA ASP A 21 0.94 -13.78 -16.14
C ASP A 21 0.50 -13.23 -14.77
N PHE A 22 1.07 -13.75 -13.68
CA PHE A 22 0.80 -13.23 -12.33
C PHE A 22 1.24 -11.77 -12.19
N ALA A 23 2.42 -11.43 -12.69
CA ALA A 23 2.95 -10.08 -12.65
C ALA A 23 2.16 -9.10 -13.53
N GLU A 24 1.57 -9.57 -14.64
CA GLU A 24 0.70 -8.74 -15.50
C GLU A 24 -0.61 -8.39 -14.82
N GLU A 25 -1.23 -9.33 -14.11
CA GLU A 25 -2.43 -9.05 -13.32
C GLU A 25 -2.13 -8.06 -12.18
N TYR A 26 -0.97 -8.19 -11.52
CA TYR A 26 -0.50 -7.22 -10.54
C TYR A 26 -0.27 -5.83 -11.17
N ARG A 27 0.38 -5.76 -12.35
CA ARG A 27 0.63 -4.50 -13.05
C ARG A 27 -0.66 -3.75 -13.37
N LYS A 28 -1.71 -4.47 -13.79
CA LYS A 28 -3.05 -3.91 -14.01
C LYS A 28 -3.65 -3.39 -12.72
N PHE A 29 -3.61 -4.19 -11.65
CA PHE A 29 -4.08 -3.77 -10.33
C PHE A 29 -3.38 -2.48 -9.87
N LEU A 30 -2.06 -2.41 -9.99
CA LEU A 30 -1.28 -1.25 -9.58
C LEU A 30 -1.60 0.00 -10.43
N SER A 31 -1.95 -0.19 -11.70
CA SER A 31 -2.37 0.89 -12.59
C SER A 31 -3.76 1.43 -12.23
N ASP A 32 -4.68 0.54 -11.87
CA ASP A 32 -6.09 0.86 -11.62
C ASP A 32 -6.36 1.34 -10.18
N CYS A 33 -5.48 0.98 -9.22
CA CYS A 33 -5.67 1.24 -7.80
C CYS A 33 -4.52 2.08 -7.25
N LYS A 34 -4.70 3.39 -7.21
CA LYS A 34 -3.67 4.35 -6.75
C LYS A 34 -3.90 4.87 -5.34
N THR A 35 -5.08 4.61 -4.76
CA THR A 35 -5.43 5.00 -3.40
C THR A 35 -5.83 3.78 -2.57
N GLU A 36 -5.78 3.91 -1.24
CA GLU A 36 -6.25 2.85 -0.33
C GLU A 36 -7.73 2.52 -0.55
N ARG A 37 -8.57 3.52 -0.89
CA ARG A 37 -9.99 3.31 -1.20
C ARG A 37 -10.21 2.49 -2.47
N GLU A 38 -9.38 2.71 -3.48
CA GLU A 38 -9.43 1.94 -4.73
C GLU A 38 -8.96 0.51 -4.49
N CYS A 39 -7.88 0.32 -3.71
CA CYS A 39 -7.42 -1.00 -3.27
C CYS A 39 -8.51 -1.77 -2.52
N VAL A 40 -9.16 -1.15 -1.52
CA VAL A 40 -10.25 -1.78 -0.77
C VAL A 40 -11.41 -2.17 -1.68
N THR A 41 -11.80 -1.29 -2.59
CA THR A 41 -12.87 -1.57 -3.56
C THR A 41 -12.52 -2.77 -4.44
N TYR A 42 -11.30 -2.80 -4.98
CA TYR A 42 -10.81 -3.89 -5.82
C TYR A 42 -10.77 -5.22 -5.07
N PHE A 43 -10.16 -5.24 -3.89
CA PHE A 43 -10.02 -6.47 -3.11
C PHE A 43 -11.35 -6.98 -2.58
N ALA A 44 -12.27 -6.11 -2.14
CA ALA A 44 -13.61 -6.52 -1.70
C ALA A 44 -14.39 -7.17 -2.84
N GLN A 45 -14.37 -6.60 -4.04
CA GLN A 45 -15.04 -7.20 -5.21
C GLN A 45 -14.42 -8.54 -5.61
N LYS A 46 -13.10 -8.68 -5.55
CA LYS A 46 -12.42 -9.97 -5.79
C LYS A 46 -12.72 -11.00 -4.69
N ALA A 47 -12.79 -10.56 -3.44
CA ALA A 47 -13.14 -11.40 -2.30
C ALA A 47 -14.55 -11.99 -2.45
N GLU A 48 -15.53 -11.16 -2.80
CA GLU A 48 -16.90 -11.63 -3.05
C GLU A 48 -16.95 -12.69 -4.18
N LYS A 49 -16.20 -12.46 -5.27
CA LYS A 49 -16.07 -13.44 -6.37
C LYS A 49 -15.38 -14.73 -5.93
N ALA A 50 -14.48 -14.66 -4.94
CA ALA A 50 -13.80 -15.83 -4.34
C ALA A 50 -14.61 -16.49 -3.21
N GLY A 51 -15.86 -16.05 -2.98
CA GLY A 51 -16.78 -16.64 -2.01
C GLY A 51 -16.70 -16.06 -0.60
N PHE A 52 -16.01 -14.96 -0.39
CA PHE A 52 -16.04 -14.26 0.89
C PHE A 52 -17.36 -13.51 1.05
N VAL A 53 -17.91 -13.53 2.26
CA VAL A 53 -19.12 -12.81 2.65
C VAL A 53 -18.74 -11.67 3.57
N ASN A 54 -19.36 -10.49 3.39
CA ASN A 54 -19.16 -9.37 4.30
C ASN A 54 -19.59 -9.74 5.72
N LEU A 55 -18.74 -9.47 6.71
CA LEU A 55 -18.97 -9.83 8.11
C LEU A 55 -20.25 -9.15 8.66
N ASP A 56 -20.52 -7.91 8.29
CA ASP A 56 -21.75 -7.22 8.70
C ASP A 56 -23.00 -8.01 8.28
N THR A 57 -23.00 -8.55 7.04
CA THR A 57 -24.08 -9.41 6.55
C THR A 57 -24.20 -10.71 7.34
N VAL A 58 -23.07 -11.30 7.77
CA VAL A 58 -23.04 -12.50 8.63
C VAL A 58 -23.68 -12.20 9.98
N LEU A 59 -23.33 -11.07 10.59
CA LEU A 59 -23.82 -10.63 11.89
C LEU A 59 -25.31 -10.27 11.84
N GLU A 60 -25.75 -9.51 10.84
CA GLU A 60 -27.16 -9.13 10.65
C GLU A 60 -28.07 -10.36 10.49
N LYS A 61 -27.60 -11.38 9.77
CA LYS A 61 -28.36 -12.63 9.55
C LYS A 61 -28.22 -13.62 10.70
N GLY A 62 -27.34 -13.39 11.66
CA GLY A 62 -27.01 -14.34 12.72
C GLY A 62 -26.43 -15.66 12.18
N THR A 63 -25.75 -15.62 11.04
CA THR A 63 -25.16 -16.81 10.40
C THR A 63 -24.02 -17.36 11.25
N LYS A 64 -24.00 -18.68 11.48
CA LYS A 64 -22.90 -19.35 12.18
C LYS A 64 -21.78 -19.67 11.22
N LEU A 65 -20.54 -19.37 11.63
CA LEU A 65 -19.33 -19.68 10.87
C LEU A 65 -18.79 -21.06 11.23
N ALA A 66 -18.32 -21.78 10.23
CA ALA A 66 -17.69 -23.09 10.32
C ALA A 66 -16.36 -23.14 9.55
N ALA A 67 -15.60 -24.20 9.75
CA ALA A 67 -14.33 -24.41 9.06
C ALA A 67 -14.52 -24.42 7.52
N GLY A 68 -13.75 -23.59 6.83
CA GLY A 68 -13.82 -23.35 5.39
C GLY A 68 -14.65 -22.13 4.98
N ASP A 69 -15.44 -21.55 5.90
CA ASP A 69 -16.17 -20.31 5.61
C ASP A 69 -15.21 -19.14 5.41
N LYS A 70 -15.57 -18.27 4.46
CA LYS A 70 -14.78 -17.10 4.05
C LYS A 70 -15.54 -15.83 4.38
N VAL A 71 -14.95 -14.97 5.19
CA VAL A 71 -15.57 -13.68 5.56
C VAL A 71 -14.57 -12.53 5.44
N TYR A 72 -15.07 -11.33 5.18
CA TYR A 72 -14.25 -10.12 5.21
C TYR A 72 -14.96 -8.99 5.96
N ALA A 73 -14.18 -8.16 6.62
CA ALA A 73 -14.62 -6.92 7.25
C ALA A 73 -13.98 -5.72 6.57
N ASN A 74 -14.76 -4.67 6.35
CA ASN A 74 -14.32 -3.42 5.72
C ASN A 74 -14.18 -2.34 6.79
N ASN A 75 -13.01 -1.70 6.86
CA ASN A 75 -12.74 -0.60 7.75
C ASN A 75 -12.85 0.75 7.02
N MET A 76 -14.05 1.35 7.03
CA MET A 76 -14.28 2.71 6.51
C MET A 76 -13.92 2.89 5.01
N GLY A 77 -13.85 1.80 4.24
CA GLY A 77 -13.39 1.85 2.85
C GLY A 77 -11.88 2.08 2.68
N LYS A 78 -11.09 1.94 3.75
CA LYS A 78 -9.65 2.21 3.79
C LYS A 78 -8.80 1.03 4.29
N GLY A 79 -9.43 -0.03 4.73
CA GLY A 79 -8.75 -1.25 5.17
C GLY A 79 -9.66 -2.46 5.08
N LEU A 80 -9.07 -3.65 5.03
CA LEU A 80 -9.79 -4.93 4.97
C LEU A 80 -9.15 -5.95 5.92
N ALA A 81 -9.97 -6.79 6.53
CA ALA A 81 -9.54 -8.01 7.17
C ALA A 81 -10.32 -9.19 6.59
N LEU A 82 -9.62 -10.13 5.97
CA LEU A 82 -10.21 -11.32 5.35
C LEU A 82 -9.85 -12.56 6.19
N PHE A 83 -10.79 -13.47 6.35
CA PHE A 83 -10.62 -14.69 7.13
C PHE A 83 -11.09 -15.91 6.33
N VAL A 84 -10.31 -16.97 6.36
CA VAL A 84 -10.76 -18.32 6.00
C VAL A 84 -10.68 -19.15 7.26
N ILE A 85 -11.85 -19.58 7.77
CA ILE A 85 -11.96 -20.23 9.07
C ILE A 85 -11.31 -21.61 9.04
N GLY A 86 -10.40 -21.84 9.98
CA GLY A 86 -9.67 -23.10 10.10
C GLY A 86 -10.46 -24.24 10.75
N GLU A 87 -9.92 -25.46 10.65
CA GLU A 87 -10.49 -26.64 11.34
C GLU A 87 -10.26 -26.58 12.85
N LYS A 88 -9.13 -25.99 13.29
CA LYS A 88 -8.83 -25.77 14.71
C LYS A 88 -9.48 -24.49 15.22
N SER A 89 -9.84 -24.49 16.51
CA SER A 89 -10.30 -23.28 17.18
C SER A 89 -9.28 -22.16 17.05
N MET A 90 -9.75 -20.93 16.86
CA MET A 90 -8.91 -19.74 16.78
C MET A 90 -8.08 -19.51 18.06
N GLU A 91 -8.44 -20.10 19.21
CA GLU A 91 -7.59 -20.07 20.43
C GLU A 91 -6.18 -20.67 20.20
N HIS A 92 -6.02 -21.53 19.19
CA HIS A 92 -4.72 -22.08 18.81
C HIS A 92 -3.85 -21.10 18.01
N GLY A 93 -4.40 -19.91 17.68
CA GLY A 93 -3.78 -18.87 16.88
C GLY A 93 -4.30 -18.85 15.44
N MET A 94 -3.82 -17.87 14.71
CA MET A 94 -4.10 -17.63 13.29
C MET A 94 -2.78 -17.47 12.53
N ASN A 95 -2.78 -17.77 11.24
CA ASN A 95 -1.71 -17.42 10.32
C ASN A 95 -2.11 -16.12 9.60
N ILE A 96 -1.39 -15.05 9.83
CA ILE A 96 -1.77 -13.68 9.41
C ILE A 96 -0.75 -13.16 8.41
N LEU A 97 -1.23 -12.73 7.25
CA LEU A 97 -0.50 -11.89 6.30
C LEU A 97 -0.98 -10.45 6.52
N GLY A 98 -0.08 -9.55 6.90
CA GLY A 98 -0.37 -8.12 7.08
C GLY A 98 0.40 -7.30 6.05
N ALA A 99 -0.25 -6.29 5.45
CA ALA A 99 0.36 -5.34 4.53
C ALA A 99 -0.38 -4.01 4.59
N HIS A 100 0.26 -2.91 4.19
CA HIS A 100 -0.44 -1.65 4.04
C HIS A 100 -0.83 -1.37 2.58
N ILE A 101 -1.77 -0.47 2.38
CA ILE A 101 -2.30 -0.14 1.05
C ILE A 101 -2.31 1.37 0.75
N ASP A 102 -1.92 2.19 1.72
CA ASP A 102 -1.56 3.60 1.50
C ASP A 102 -0.14 3.70 0.92
N SER A 103 0.19 4.85 0.34
CA SER A 103 1.52 5.13 -0.22
C SER A 103 1.83 6.62 -0.10
N PRO A 104 3.12 7.02 -0.07
CA PRO A 104 3.51 8.42 -0.02
C PRO A 104 2.97 9.20 -1.23
N ARG A 105 2.44 10.39 -0.98
CA ARG A 105 1.74 11.21 -1.97
C ARG A 105 1.62 12.68 -1.54
N MET A 106 0.80 13.45 -2.25
CA MET A 106 0.24 14.70 -1.76
C MET A 106 -1.27 14.57 -1.60
N ASP A 107 -1.85 15.25 -0.62
CA ASP A 107 -3.29 15.37 -0.42
C ASP A 107 -3.71 16.82 -0.63
N LEU A 108 -4.92 17.08 -1.16
CA LEU A 108 -5.46 18.44 -1.17
C LEU A 108 -5.75 18.91 0.25
N LYS A 109 -5.46 20.17 0.53
CA LYS A 109 -5.90 20.82 1.78
C LYS A 109 -7.42 20.97 1.80
N GLN A 110 -7.99 21.38 2.93
CA GLN A 110 -9.45 21.48 3.12
C GLN A 110 -10.10 22.64 2.35
N ASP A 111 -9.35 23.71 2.11
CA ASP A 111 -9.77 24.85 1.27
C ASP A 111 -8.65 25.04 0.22
N PRO A 112 -8.64 24.19 -0.84
CA PRO A 112 -7.47 24.08 -1.70
C PRO A 112 -7.49 25.05 -2.89
N LEU A 113 -8.67 25.50 -3.33
CA LEU A 113 -8.82 26.19 -4.61
C LEU A 113 -8.61 27.70 -4.47
N TYR A 114 -7.61 28.22 -5.13
CA TYR A 114 -7.34 29.66 -5.20
C TYR A 114 -6.87 30.08 -6.60
N GLU A 115 -6.82 31.38 -6.83
CA GLU A 115 -6.27 31.99 -8.06
C GLU A 115 -5.11 32.90 -7.69
N ASP A 116 -4.00 32.78 -8.42
CA ASP A 116 -2.91 33.73 -8.37
C ASP A 116 -2.35 33.98 -9.79
N THR A 117 -2.17 35.26 -10.15
CA THR A 117 -1.58 35.68 -11.44
C THR A 117 -2.19 34.97 -12.66
N ASP A 118 -3.54 34.90 -12.72
CA ASP A 118 -4.32 34.23 -13.77
C ASP A 118 -4.10 32.71 -13.88
N PHE A 119 -3.62 32.05 -12.82
CA PHE A 119 -3.65 30.60 -12.67
C PHE A 119 -4.62 30.17 -11.58
N ALA A 120 -5.47 29.20 -11.88
CA ALA A 120 -6.17 28.45 -10.84
C ALA A 120 -5.23 27.36 -10.27
N MET A 121 -5.17 27.30 -8.96
CA MET A 121 -4.24 26.47 -8.20
C MET A 121 -4.99 25.60 -7.20
N LEU A 122 -4.43 24.42 -6.86
CA LEU A 122 -4.85 23.61 -5.73
C LEU A 122 -3.71 23.49 -4.71
N ASP A 123 -3.97 23.97 -3.50
CA ASP A 123 -3.06 23.90 -2.36
C ASP A 123 -2.99 22.46 -1.82
N THR A 124 -1.79 21.95 -1.54
CA THR A 124 -1.54 20.57 -1.14
C THR A 124 -0.77 20.44 0.15
N HIS A 125 -0.82 19.27 0.76
CA HIS A 125 0.05 18.84 1.84
C HIS A 125 0.62 17.47 1.50
N TYR A 126 1.94 17.28 1.61
CA TYR A 126 2.52 15.95 1.38
C TYR A 126 2.19 14.97 2.51
N TYR A 127 2.08 13.70 2.16
CA TYR A 127 1.76 12.57 3.01
C TYR A 127 2.91 11.55 2.97
N GLY A 128 3.39 11.12 4.15
CA GLY A 128 4.52 10.21 4.26
C GLY A 128 5.88 10.86 4.00
N GLY A 129 6.90 10.03 3.89
CA GLY A 129 8.30 10.45 3.73
C GLY A 129 8.73 10.61 2.28
N ILE A 130 8.51 11.78 1.67
CA ILE A 130 8.89 12.04 0.28
C ILE A 130 10.14 12.91 0.14
N LYS A 131 10.85 12.73 -0.98
CA LYS A 131 11.82 13.69 -1.50
C LYS A 131 11.08 14.68 -2.41
N LYS A 132 10.69 15.84 -1.89
CA LYS A 132 9.82 16.80 -2.58
C LYS A 132 10.27 17.16 -3.99
N TYR A 133 11.58 17.23 -4.24
CA TYR A 133 12.14 17.52 -5.56
C TYR A 133 11.86 16.43 -6.63
N GLN A 134 11.40 15.25 -6.23
CA GLN A 134 10.98 14.21 -7.17
C GLN A 134 9.53 14.38 -7.66
N TRP A 135 8.77 15.27 -7.03
CA TRP A 135 7.33 15.46 -7.29
C TRP A 135 7.02 16.69 -8.17
N VAL A 136 8.02 17.51 -8.48
CA VAL A 136 7.86 18.63 -9.41
C VAL A 136 8.09 18.20 -10.85
N THR A 137 7.49 18.92 -11.81
CA THR A 137 7.62 18.69 -13.27
C THR A 137 7.15 17.31 -13.75
N LEU A 138 6.30 16.65 -12.99
CA LEU A 138 5.67 15.36 -13.34
C LEU A 138 4.22 15.56 -13.76
N PRO A 139 3.70 14.77 -14.69
CA PRO A 139 2.26 14.63 -14.85
C PRO A 139 1.66 13.93 -13.63
N LEU A 140 0.67 14.57 -13.01
CA LEU A 140 -0.03 14.11 -11.81
C LEU A 140 -1.51 13.94 -12.09
N ALA A 141 -2.14 13.02 -11.37
CA ALA A 141 -3.56 12.68 -11.43
C ALA A 141 -4.22 12.97 -10.08
N LEU A 142 -5.52 13.16 -10.09
CA LEU A 142 -6.36 13.35 -8.90
C LEU A 142 -7.24 12.13 -8.70
N HIS A 143 -7.14 11.50 -7.55
CA HIS A 143 -7.95 10.35 -7.15
C HIS A 143 -8.56 10.56 -5.76
N GLY A 144 -9.76 10.06 -5.55
CA GLY A 144 -10.36 10.11 -4.23
C GLY A 144 -11.88 10.25 -4.24
N VAL A 145 -12.41 10.86 -3.18
CA VAL A 145 -13.83 11.05 -2.98
C VAL A 145 -14.14 12.42 -2.39
N ILE A 146 -15.35 12.91 -2.70
CA ILE A 146 -15.93 14.08 -2.06
C ILE A 146 -17.27 13.66 -1.47
N ALA A 147 -17.42 13.79 -0.15
CA ALA A 147 -18.67 13.49 0.56
C ALA A 147 -19.50 14.77 0.69
N LYS A 148 -20.62 14.84 -0.03
CA LYS A 148 -21.53 16.00 -0.03
C LYS A 148 -22.41 16.02 1.23
N LYS A 149 -22.95 17.19 1.57
CA LYS A 149 -23.84 17.38 2.74
C LYS A 149 -25.11 16.56 2.71
N ASP A 150 -25.59 16.18 1.52
CA ASP A 150 -26.76 15.32 1.35
C ASP A 150 -26.47 13.81 1.54
N GLY A 151 -25.22 13.46 1.81
CA GLY A 151 -24.76 12.09 1.97
C GLY A 151 -24.27 11.42 0.66
N THR A 152 -24.37 12.12 -0.46
CA THR A 152 -23.81 11.63 -1.74
C THR A 152 -22.29 11.62 -1.68
N VAL A 153 -21.68 10.56 -2.21
CA VAL A 153 -20.22 10.46 -2.34
C VAL A 153 -19.84 10.47 -3.81
N VAL A 154 -19.17 11.52 -4.23
CA VAL A 154 -18.68 11.68 -5.60
C VAL A 154 -17.27 11.08 -5.68
N LYS A 155 -17.05 10.16 -6.62
CA LYS A 155 -15.73 9.61 -6.90
C LYS A 155 -14.99 10.51 -7.90
N VAL A 156 -13.77 10.88 -7.58
CA VAL A 156 -12.86 11.61 -8.46
C VAL A 156 -11.75 10.67 -8.92
N SER A 157 -11.50 10.61 -10.23
CA SER A 157 -10.40 9.87 -10.84
C SER A 157 -10.12 10.50 -12.20
N VAL A 158 -9.10 11.35 -12.28
CA VAL A 158 -8.75 12.17 -13.45
C VAL A 158 -7.25 12.21 -13.62
N GLY A 159 -6.77 11.93 -14.83
CA GLY A 159 -5.35 12.03 -15.18
C GLY A 159 -4.73 10.75 -15.75
N ASP A 160 -5.41 9.61 -15.65
CA ASP A 160 -4.86 8.32 -16.05
C ASP A 160 -5.37 7.79 -17.38
N LYS A 161 -6.57 8.18 -17.79
CA LYS A 161 -7.19 7.68 -19.00
C LYS A 161 -6.73 8.46 -20.22
N PRO A 162 -6.64 7.84 -21.40
CA PRO A 162 -6.43 8.57 -22.63
C PRO A 162 -7.46 9.68 -22.83
N GLY A 163 -7.00 10.92 -22.97
CA GLY A 163 -7.86 12.09 -23.11
C GLY A 163 -8.12 12.86 -21.82
N ASP A 164 -7.79 12.32 -20.66
CA ASP A 164 -7.84 13.08 -19.42
C ASP A 164 -6.81 14.21 -19.43
N PRO A 165 -7.12 15.36 -18.81
CA PRO A 165 -6.10 16.34 -18.48
C PRO A 165 -5.19 15.79 -17.37
N VAL A 166 -3.93 16.21 -17.35
CA VAL A 166 -3.02 15.99 -16.23
C VAL A 166 -2.74 17.31 -15.52
N PHE A 167 -2.27 17.20 -14.28
CA PHE A 167 -1.92 18.34 -13.43
C PHE A 167 -0.43 18.30 -13.13
N GLY A 168 0.11 19.33 -12.47
CA GLY A 168 1.51 19.29 -12.09
C GLY A 168 1.93 20.47 -11.24
N VAL A 169 3.03 20.26 -10.54
CA VAL A 169 3.74 21.26 -9.79
C VAL A 169 4.87 21.81 -10.67
N SER A 170 4.93 23.13 -10.86
CA SER A 170 6.02 23.78 -11.60
C SER A 170 7.32 23.83 -10.78
N ASP A 171 8.43 23.95 -11.46
CA ASP A 171 9.74 24.23 -10.85
C ASP A 171 10.42 25.38 -11.58
N LEU A 172 11.41 26.01 -10.94
CA LEU A 172 12.16 27.08 -11.55
C LEU A 172 12.96 26.59 -12.77
N LEU A 173 12.95 27.37 -13.83
CA LEU A 173 13.86 27.11 -14.93
C LEU A 173 15.32 27.32 -14.50
N ILE A 174 16.23 26.58 -15.11
CA ILE A 174 17.66 26.57 -14.74
C ILE A 174 18.29 27.99 -14.73
N HIS A 175 17.86 28.90 -15.60
CA HIS A 175 18.42 30.24 -15.69
C HIS A 175 18.03 31.16 -14.53
N LEU A 176 17.01 30.80 -13.73
CA LEU A 176 16.57 31.57 -12.55
C LEU A 176 16.82 30.82 -11.25
N SER A 177 17.34 29.58 -11.31
CA SER A 177 17.44 28.68 -10.15
C SER A 177 18.73 28.82 -9.34
N GLY A 178 19.54 29.88 -9.55
CA GLY A 178 20.85 30.04 -8.89
C GLY A 178 20.78 29.88 -7.37
N GLU A 179 19.91 30.64 -6.70
CA GLU A 179 19.74 30.54 -5.24
C GLU A 179 19.10 29.20 -4.81
N GLN A 180 18.18 28.65 -5.61
CA GLN A 180 17.56 27.36 -5.35
C GLN A 180 18.61 26.24 -5.35
N MET A 181 19.53 26.23 -6.31
CA MET A 181 20.60 25.23 -6.44
C MET A 181 21.62 25.24 -5.30
N GLU A 182 21.73 26.35 -4.58
CA GLU A 182 22.57 26.48 -3.38
C GLU A 182 21.92 25.88 -2.12
N LYS A 183 20.62 25.61 -2.16
CA LYS A 183 19.89 25.01 -1.02
C LYS A 183 20.25 23.54 -0.84
N LYS A 184 20.17 23.04 0.40
CA LYS A 184 20.24 21.60 0.66
C LYS A 184 19.06 20.91 0.00
N ALA A 185 19.25 19.70 -0.53
CA ALA A 185 18.22 18.93 -1.23
C ALA A 185 16.87 18.80 -0.48
N ALA A 186 16.90 18.71 0.85
CA ALA A 186 15.70 18.69 1.68
C ALA A 186 14.91 20.01 1.68
N LYS A 187 15.52 21.11 1.21
CA LYS A 187 14.95 22.46 1.19
C LYS A 187 14.89 23.07 -0.22
N VAL A 188 15.31 22.33 -1.24
CA VAL A 188 15.32 22.83 -2.63
C VAL A 188 13.91 23.09 -3.14
N ILE A 189 12.94 22.27 -2.71
CA ILE A 189 11.50 22.47 -2.87
C ILE A 189 10.91 22.61 -1.47
N GLU A 190 10.19 23.69 -1.24
CA GLU A 190 9.47 23.91 0.02
C GLU A 190 8.10 23.22 -0.02
N GLY A 191 7.57 22.77 1.12
CA GLY A 191 6.31 22.06 1.18
C GLY A 191 5.13 22.89 0.69
N GLU A 192 5.13 24.19 1.04
CA GLU A 192 4.09 25.15 0.61
C GLU A 192 4.17 25.53 -0.88
N ASN A 193 5.16 25.03 -1.62
CA ASN A 193 5.30 25.24 -3.07
C ASN A 193 4.96 23.98 -3.88
N LEU A 194 4.28 23.03 -3.27
CA LEU A 194 3.81 21.81 -3.95
C LEU A 194 2.38 21.95 -4.49
N ASP A 195 2.00 23.17 -4.88
CA ASP A 195 0.66 23.46 -5.39
C ASP A 195 0.52 23.11 -6.86
N LEU A 196 -0.65 22.54 -7.19
CA LEU A 196 -0.95 22.14 -8.56
C LEU A 196 -1.48 23.31 -9.38
N ILE A 197 -0.95 23.48 -10.59
CA ILE A 197 -1.56 24.32 -11.61
C ILE A 197 -2.67 23.52 -12.30
N ILE A 198 -3.91 24.05 -12.29
CA ILE A 198 -5.08 23.33 -12.81
C ILE A 198 -5.84 24.06 -13.90
N GLY A 199 -5.50 25.32 -14.20
CA GLY A 199 -6.12 26.06 -15.28
C GLY A 199 -5.64 27.50 -15.42
N SER A 200 -5.93 28.10 -16.58
CA SER A 200 -5.53 29.48 -16.92
C SER A 200 -6.52 30.23 -17.82
N ILE A 201 -7.69 29.62 -18.12
CA ILE A 201 -8.70 30.27 -18.96
C ILE A 201 -9.70 31.02 -18.05
N PRO A 202 -9.82 32.35 -18.17
CA PRO A 202 -10.81 33.10 -17.41
C PRO A 202 -12.24 32.77 -17.86
N ALA A 203 -13.18 32.80 -16.93
CA ALA A 203 -14.61 32.72 -17.28
C ALA A 203 -15.02 33.89 -18.19
N GLU A 204 -15.90 33.63 -19.16
CA GLU A 204 -16.51 34.65 -19.94
C GLU A 204 -17.32 35.58 -19.00
N ALA A 205 -17.07 36.88 -19.08
CA ALA A 205 -17.76 37.86 -18.26
C ALA A 205 -19.16 38.08 -18.83
N ASP A 206 -20.21 37.84 -18.06
CA ASP A 206 -21.47 38.54 -18.24
C ASP A 206 -21.23 39.99 -17.78
N GLU A 207 -21.75 40.97 -18.56
CA GLU A 207 -21.53 42.41 -18.35
C GLU A 207 -21.91 42.95 -16.94
N LYS A 208 -22.38 42.08 -16.04
CA LYS A 208 -22.89 42.41 -14.70
C LYS A 208 -22.09 41.81 -13.54
N ASP A 209 -21.13 40.91 -13.80
CA ASP A 209 -20.43 40.20 -12.73
C ASP A 209 -19.01 40.78 -12.51
N ASP A 210 -18.85 41.51 -11.41
CA ASP A 210 -17.53 41.98 -10.90
C ASP A 210 -16.75 40.83 -10.22
N VAL A 211 -16.57 39.70 -10.94
CA VAL A 211 -15.85 38.52 -10.45
C VAL A 211 -14.34 38.83 -10.50
N LYS A 212 -13.69 38.84 -9.35
CA LYS A 212 -12.27 39.12 -9.25
C LYS A 212 -11.39 37.95 -9.71
N GLU A 213 -11.76 36.70 -9.35
CA GLU A 213 -11.03 35.47 -9.64
C GLU A 213 -11.70 34.71 -10.81
N LYS A 214 -11.44 35.18 -12.03
CA LYS A 214 -12.15 34.67 -13.22
C LYS A 214 -11.71 33.27 -13.64
N VAL A 215 -10.43 32.95 -13.45
CA VAL A 215 -9.91 31.61 -13.80
C VAL A 215 -10.46 30.58 -12.82
N LYS A 216 -10.42 30.87 -11.52
CA LYS A 216 -11.07 30.06 -10.48
C LYS A 216 -12.56 29.85 -10.77
N ALA A 217 -13.27 30.91 -11.14
CA ALA A 217 -14.69 30.82 -11.49
C ALA A 217 -14.95 29.90 -12.69
N ASN A 218 -14.07 29.89 -13.69
CA ASN A 218 -14.18 28.96 -14.81
C ASN A 218 -13.94 27.52 -14.39
N ILE A 219 -12.92 27.26 -13.56
CA ILE A 219 -12.68 25.92 -13.02
C ILE A 219 -13.88 25.43 -12.22
N MET A 220 -14.48 26.28 -11.36
CA MET A 220 -15.69 25.91 -10.62
C MET A 220 -16.87 25.59 -11.53
N LYS A 221 -17.05 26.28 -12.66
CA LYS A 221 -18.06 25.93 -13.66
C LYS A 221 -17.82 24.53 -14.26
N ILE A 222 -16.56 24.18 -14.53
CA ILE A 222 -16.18 22.85 -15.04
C ILE A 222 -16.46 21.78 -14.00
N LEU A 223 -16.03 21.98 -12.74
CA LEU A 223 -16.23 21.03 -11.65
C LEU A 223 -17.73 20.82 -11.33
N ALA A 224 -18.52 21.89 -11.31
CA ALA A 224 -19.96 21.78 -11.12
C ALA A 224 -20.63 21.01 -12.26
N LYS A 225 -20.22 21.23 -13.52
CA LYS A 225 -20.80 20.57 -14.69
C LYS A 225 -20.44 19.08 -14.79
N GLU A 226 -19.19 18.73 -14.50
CA GLU A 226 -18.66 17.37 -14.74
C GLU A 226 -18.80 16.47 -13.51
N TYR A 227 -18.72 17.04 -12.31
CA TYR A 227 -18.72 16.28 -11.05
C TYR A 227 -19.83 16.67 -10.10
N ASP A 228 -20.65 17.67 -10.43
CA ASP A 228 -21.69 18.21 -9.53
C ASP A 228 -21.09 18.65 -8.17
N ILE A 229 -19.96 19.36 -8.20
CA ILE A 229 -19.21 19.81 -7.03
C ILE A 229 -19.29 21.33 -6.91
N GLU A 230 -19.59 21.81 -5.69
CA GLU A 230 -19.45 23.21 -5.29
C GLU A 230 -18.14 23.41 -4.50
N GLU A 231 -17.65 24.65 -4.40
CA GLU A 231 -16.39 24.94 -3.69
C GLU A 231 -16.42 24.47 -2.23
N GLU A 232 -17.54 24.62 -1.55
CA GLU A 232 -17.73 24.18 -0.16
C GLU A 232 -17.59 22.65 0.00
N ASP A 233 -17.82 21.88 -1.05
CA ASP A 233 -17.72 20.40 -1.00
C ASP A 233 -16.25 19.93 -0.78
N PHE A 234 -15.25 20.76 -1.11
CA PHE A 234 -13.86 20.44 -0.80
C PHE A 234 -13.59 20.31 0.69
N LEU A 235 -14.37 20.93 1.56
CA LEU A 235 -14.22 20.81 3.02
C LEU A 235 -14.37 19.36 3.52
N SER A 236 -15.05 18.51 2.77
CA SER A 236 -15.24 17.08 3.06
C SER A 236 -14.72 16.20 1.92
N ALA A 237 -13.67 16.64 1.25
CA ALA A 237 -12.95 15.87 0.25
C ALA A 237 -11.77 15.10 0.85
N GLU A 238 -11.51 13.93 0.30
CA GLU A 238 -10.28 13.18 0.44
C GLU A 238 -9.75 12.94 -0.98
N ILE A 239 -8.95 13.87 -1.48
CA ILE A 239 -8.36 13.83 -2.82
C ILE A 239 -6.86 13.71 -2.71
N GLU A 240 -6.33 12.64 -3.27
CA GLU A 240 -4.94 12.32 -3.37
C GLU A 240 -4.38 12.73 -4.72
N VAL A 241 -3.19 13.30 -4.71
CA VAL A 241 -2.43 13.69 -5.89
C VAL A 241 -1.32 12.67 -6.09
N VAL A 242 -1.42 11.93 -7.17
CA VAL A 242 -0.57 10.76 -7.46
C VAL A 242 0.04 10.87 -8.86
N PRO A 243 1.13 10.14 -9.17
CA PRO A 243 1.69 10.13 -10.52
C PRO A 243 0.67 9.65 -11.55
N ALA A 244 0.51 10.39 -12.64
CA ALA A 244 -0.37 10.04 -13.75
C ALA A 244 0.24 8.94 -14.62
N GLY A 245 -0.61 8.03 -15.11
CA GLY A 245 -0.25 6.97 -16.04
C GLY A 245 -0.11 5.59 -15.40
N GLU A 246 -0.03 4.58 -16.26
CA GLU A 246 -0.02 3.17 -15.89
C GLU A 246 1.37 2.69 -15.42
N ALA A 247 1.38 1.66 -14.59
CA ALA A 247 2.57 0.86 -14.34
C ALA A 247 3.04 0.17 -15.61
N ARG A 248 4.35 0.03 -15.80
CA ARG A 248 4.97 -0.46 -17.04
C ARG A 248 6.00 -1.53 -16.79
N ASP A 249 6.17 -2.41 -17.78
CA ASP A 249 7.35 -3.27 -17.86
C ASP A 249 8.62 -2.43 -17.87
N TYR A 250 9.62 -2.87 -17.10
CA TYR A 250 10.91 -2.18 -16.99
C TYR A 250 12.07 -3.12 -17.34
N GLY A 251 13.05 -2.57 -18.08
CA GLY A 251 14.18 -3.30 -18.64
C GLY A 251 13.86 -3.96 -20.00
N PHE A 252 14.89 -4.24 -20.78
CA PHE A 252 14.73 -4.82 -22.12
C PHE A 252 14.13 -6.22 -22.10
N ASP A 253 14.39 -6.98 -21.04
CA ASP A 253 13.86 -8.34 -20.82
C ASP A 253 12.49 -8.35 -20.14
N ARG A 254 11.95 -7.16 -19.77
CA ARG A 254 10.68 -6.98 -19.09
C ARG A 254 10.57 -7.76 -17.77
N SER A 255 11.69 -8.02 -17.11
CA SER A 255 11.74 -8.80 -15.87
C SER A 255 11.29 -8.02 -14.64
N MET A 256 11.08 -6.72 -14.79
CA MET A 256 10.72 -5.80 -13.71
C MET A 256 9.45 -5.02 -14.06
N ILE A 257 8.84 -4.39 -13.04
CA ILE A 257 7.73 -3.45 -13.20
C ILE A 257 8.13 -2.12 -12.55
N MET A 258 7.90 -1.02 -13.26
CA MET A 258 7.95 0.34 -12.74
C MET A 258 6.52 0.85 -12.53
N GLY A 259 6.20 1.34 -11.34
CA GLY A 259 4.87 1.87 -11.02
C GLY A 259 4.89 2.72 -9.76
N TYR A 260 3.78 3.41 -9.50
CA TYR A 260 3.54 4.15 -8.27
C TYR A 260 2.94 3.23 -7.20
N GLY A 261 3.50 3.29 -5.98
CA GLY A 261 2.93 2.61 -4.81
C GLY A 261 3.16 1.11 -4.79
N HIS A 262 4.32 0.63 -5.28
CA HIS A 262 4.77 -0.72 -4.97
C HIS A 262 4.90 -0.92 -3.47
N ASP A 263 5.30 0.10 -2.76
CA ASP A 263 5.25 0.23 -1.32
C ASP A 263 3.81 0.56 -0.85
N ASP A 264 3.02 -0.33 -0.23
CA ASP A 264 3.32 -1.77 -0.03
C ASP A 264 2.32 -2.67 -0.79
N ARG A 265 1.74 -2.16 -1.88
CA ARG A 265 0.78 -2.92 -2.71
C ARG A 265 1.40 -4.17 -3.33
N VAL A 266 2.73 -4.21 -3.48
CA VAL A 266 3.45 -5.39 -3.98
C VAL A 266 3.42 -6.55 -2.98
N CYS A 267 3.21 -6.27 -1.69
CA CYS A 267 2.99 -7.28 -0.66
C CYS A 267 1.49 -7.51 -0.41
N ALA A 268 0.66 -6.47 -0.50
CA ALA A 268 -0.78 -6.56 -0.32
C ALA A 268 -1.45 -7.47 -1.37
N TYR A 269 -1.09 -7.31 -2.65
CA TYR A 269 -1.68 -8.09 -3.73
C TYR A 269 -1.40 -9.61 -3.61
N PRO A 270 -0.16 -10.08 -3.46
CA PRO A 270 0.10 -11.51 -3.28
C PRO A 270 -0.44 -12.05 -1.96
N SER A 271 -0.59 -11.24 -0.90
CA SER A 271 -1.25 -11.62 0.35
C SER A 271 -2.72 -11.92 0.13
N PHE A 272 -3.41 -11.05 -0.61
CA PHE A 272 -4.80 -11.27 -1.00
C PHE A 272 -4.95 -12.52 -1.90
N GLU A 273 -4.14 -12.67 -2.93
CA GLU A 273 -4.21 -13.83 -3.83
C GLU A 273 -3.93 -15.15 -3.07
N ALA A 274 -3.02 -15.10 -2.08
CA ALA A 274 -2.73 -16.28 -1.26
C ALA A 274 -3.93 -16.70 -0.39
N ILE A 275 -4.59 -15.75 0.30
CA ILE A 275 -5.76 -16.09 1.12
C ILE A 275 -6.97 -16.49 0.28
N ALA A 276 -7.16 -15.87 -0.89
CA ALA A 276 -8.24 -16.20 -1.81
C ALA A 276 -8.14 -17.66 -2.30
N ALA A 277 -6.91 -18.17 -2.44
CA ALA A 277 -6.62 -19.56 -2.81
C ALA A 277 -6.81 -20.57 -1.68
N MET A 278 -7.02 -20.14 -0.42
CA MET A 278 -7.30 -21.06 0.70
C MET A 278 -8.75 -21.55 0.64
N GLU A 279 -8.93 -22.85 0.89
CA GLU A 279 -10.27 -23.46 0.97
C GLU A 279 -10.65 -23.81 2.41
N LYS A 280 -9.88 -24.69 3.03
CA LYS A 280 -10.15 -25.19 4.38
C LYS A 280 -8.81 -25.42 5.10
N PRO A 281 -8.17 -24.37 5.62
CA PRO A 281 -6.89 -24.50 6.30
C PRO A 281 -7.07 -25.18 7.67
N GLU A 282 -6.01 -25.79 8.17
CA GLU A 282 -5.99 -26.34 9.52
C GLU A 282 -6.10 -25.24 10.59
N ILE A 283 -5.35 -24.15 10.40
CA ILE A 283 -5.34 -22.95 11.24
C ILE A 283 -6.04 -21.82 10.47
N THR A 284 -6.89 -21.05 11.13
CA THR A 284 -7.54 -19.88 10.50
C THR A 284 -6.51 -18.98 9.81
N SER A 285 -6.72 -18.76 8.52
CA SER A 285 -5.90 -17.88 7.70
C SER A 285 -6.49 -16.47 7.69
N VAL A 286 -5.65 -15.47 7.78
CA VAL A 286 -6.04 -14.05 7.79
C VAL A 286 -5.19 -13.26 6.79
N CYS A 287 -5.82 -12.36 6.05
CA CYS A 287 -5.14 -11.28 5.34
C CYS A 287 -5.64 -9.94 5.87
N LEU A 288 -4.73 -9.12 6.38
CA LEU A 288 -5.02 -7.83 7.01
C LEU A 288 -4.36 -6.73 6.16
N LEU A 289 -5.18 -5.91 5.52
CA LEU A 289 -4.77 -4.79 4.69
C LEU A 289 -5.14 -3.49 5.41
N VAL A 290 -4.15 -2.68 5.74
CA VAL A 290 -4.30 -1.49 6.59
C VAL A 290 -3.91 -0.20 5.87
N ASP A 291 -4.37 0.91 6.41
CA ASP A 291 -4.11 2.28 5.97
C ASP A 291 -3.15 2.97 6.95
N LYS A 292 -2.60 4.10 6.55
CA LYS A 292 -1.83 5.04 7.39
C LYS A 292 -0.48 4.54 7.90
N GLU A 293 0.07 3.47 7.32
CA GLU A 293 1.40 3.00 7.68
C GLU A 293 2.42 4.12 7.51
N GLU A 294 2.39 4.80 6.39
CA GLU A 294 3.31 5.85 5.95
C GLU A 294 3.33 7.10 6.86
N ILE A 295 2.34 7.24 7.72
CA ILE A 295 2.24 8.33 8.70
C ILE A 295 2.18 7.83 10.15
N GLY A 296 2.63 6.58 10.39
CA GLY A 296 2.80 5.99 11.72
C GLY A 296 1.62 5.15 12.22
N SER A 297 0.74 4.69 11.35
CA SER A 297 -0.38 3.76 11.65
C SER A 297 -1.40 4.31 12.67
N VAL A 298 -1.45 5.62 12.91
CA VAL A 298 -2.34 6.27 13.87
C VAL A 298 -3.67 6.64 13.21
N GLY A 299 -4.76 6.49 13.93
CA GLY A 299 -6.11 6.84 13.47
C GLY A 299 -7.00 5.62 13.28
N ALA A 300 -8.29 5.85 12.97
CA ALA A 300 -9.32 4.81 12.98
C ALA A 300 -9.13 3.74 11.89
N SER A 301 -8.48 4.07 10.77
CA SER A 301 -8.17 3.14 9.69
C SER A 301 -6.75 2.55 9.77
N GLY A 302 -5.86 3.10 10.61
CA GLY A 302 -4.50 2.60 10.82
C GLY A 302 -4.44 1.34 11.68
N MET A 303 -3.29 0.65 11.65
CA MET A 303 -3.08 -0.59 12.39
C MET A 303 -3.18 -0.41 13.92
N GLN A 304 -2.94 0.77 14.46
CA GLN A 304 -3.07 1.06 15.90
C GLN A 304 -4.54 1.14 16.37
N SER A 305 -5.50 1.15 15.45
CA SER A 305 -6.91 1.10 15.79
C SER A 305 -7.31 -0.27 16.39
N ARG A 306 -8.50 -0.32 17.01
CA ARG A 306 -9.05 -1.58 17.51
C ARG A 306 -9.78 -2.41 16.44
N PHE A 307 -9.73 -1.99 15.18
CA PHE A 307 -10.45 -2.65 14.10
C PHE A 307 -10.14 -4.16 14.04
N PHE A 308 -8.86 -4.53 14.00
CA PHE A 308 -8.47 -5.94 13.89
C PHE A 308 -8.93 -6.77 15.10
N GLU A 309 -8.67 -6.29 16.33
CA GLU A 309 -9.08 -6.98 17.56
C GLU A 309 -10.61 -7.16 17.65
N ASN A 310 -11.37 -6.12 17.32
CA ASN A 310 -12.83 -6.16 17.28
C ASN A 310 -13.34 -7.13 16.21
N THR A 311 -12.75 -7.13 15.02
CA THR A 311 -13.13 -8.04 13.94
C THR A 311 -12.87 -9.50 14.32
N VAL A 312 -11.72 -9.81 14.94
CA VAL A 312 -11.43 -11.17 15.45
C VAL A 312 -12.47 -11.59 16.50
N ALA A 313 -12.86 -10.68 17.40
CA ALA A 313 -13.89 -10.97 18.40
C ALA A 313 -15.24 -11.33 17.76
N GLU A 314 -15.68 -10.56 16.76
CA GLU A 314 -16.93 -10.81 16.04
C GLU A 314 -16.90 -12.12 15.23
N VAL A 315 -15.79 -12.42 14.55
CA VAL A 315 -15.61 -13.69 13.84
C VAL A 315 -15.67 -14.86 14.81
N MET A 316 -14.99 -14.77 15.98
CA MET A 316 -15.06 -15.78 17.03
C MET A 316 -16.48 -15.93 17.60
N ASN A 317 -17.20 -14.82 17.77
CA ASN A 317 -18.60 -14.84 18.23
C ASN A 317 -19.51 -15.54 17.22
N ALA A 318 -19.38 -15.23 15.94
CA ALA A 318 -20.12 -15.91 14.86
C ALA A 318 -19.75 -17.41 14.76
N ALA A 319 -18.50 -17.78 15.06
CA ALA A 319 -18.08 -19.17 15.16
C ALA A 319 -18.51 -19.87 16.48
N GLY A 320 -19.11 -19.14 17.42
CA GLY A 320 -19.55 -19.68 18.72
C GLY A 320 -18.43 -20.01 19.70
N THR A 321 -17.25 -19.39 19.55
CA THR A 321 -16.05 -19.67 20.35
C THR A 321 -15.55 -18.44 21.13
N TYR A 322 -16.28 -17.33 21.10
CA TYR A 322 -15.87 -16.11 21.77
C TYR A 322 -15.93 -16.20 23.28
N SER A 323 -14.87 -15.80 23.92
CA SER A 323 -14.82 -15.26 25.28
C SER A 323 -13.63 -14.31 25.35
N GLU A 324 -13.61 -13.41 26.33
CA GLU A 324 -12.50 -12.45 26.53
C GLU A 324 -11.13 -13.16 26.62
N LEU A 325 -11.07 -14.30 27.31
CA LEU A 325 -9.84 -15.08 27.43
C LEU A 325 -9.49 -15.82 26.15
N ALA A 326 -10.50 -16.34 25.42
CA ALA A 326 -10.30 -17.02 24.14
C ALA A 326 -9.74 -16.05 23.10
N LEU A 327 -10.27 -14.81 23.02
CA LEU A 327 -9.74 -13.76 22.15
C LEU A 327 -8.26 -13.46 22.45
N ARG A 328 -7.90 -13.27 23.70
CA ARG A 328 -6.51 -13.00 24.10
C ARG A 328 -5.57 -14.15 23.75
N ARG A 329 -6.02 -15.39 23.86
CA ARG A 329 -5.28 -16.58 23.47
C ARG A 329 -5.13 -16.65 21.95
N ALA A 330 -6.21 -16.38 21.19
CA ALA A 330 -6.18 -16.34 19.73
C ALA A 330 -5.14 -15.36 19.22
N LEU A 331 -5.15 -14.12 19.71
CA LEU A 331 -4.18 -13.11 19.35
C LEU A 331 -2.74 -13.53 19.72
N LYS A 332 -2.51 -13.89 20.99
CA LYS A 332 -1.17 -14.27 21.47
C LYS A 332 -0.55 -15.44 20.71
N ASN A 333 -1.36 -16.44 20.37
CA ASN A 333 -0.88 -17.67 19.74
C ASN A 333 -0.71 -17.54 18.21
N SER A 334 -1.04 -16.41 17.63
CA SER A 334 -0.97 -16.16 16.19
C SER A 334 0.47 -15.98 15.70
N SER A 335 0.67 -16.29 14.43
CA SER A 335 1.90 -16.08 13.67
C SER A 335 1.65 -15.09 12.54
N VAL A 336 2.58 -14.17 12.31
CA VAL A 336 2.42 -13.06 11.38
C VAL A 336 3.61 -12.94 10.45
N LEU A 337 3.36 -12.87 9.17
CA LEU A 337 4.22 -12.20 8.21
C LEU A 337 3.70 -10.76 8.08
N SER A 338 4.39 -9.82 8.72
CA SER A 338 4.14 -8.40 8.57
C SER A 338 4.82 -7.97 7.29
N SER A 339 4.05 -7.97 6.21
CA SER A 339 4.61 -7.67 4.91
C SER A 339 4.81 -6.17 4.77
N ASP A 340 5.98 -5.83 4.27
CA ASP A 340 6.40 -4.49 3.91
C ASP A 340 7.62 -4.60 3.01
N VAL A 341 7.76 -3.70 2.05
CA VAL A 341 8.88 -3.73 1.10
C VAL A 341 10.24 -3.63 1.81
N SER A 342 11.26 -4.17 1.18
CA SER A 342 12.64 -4.06 1.65
C SER A 342 13.48 -3.29 0.65
N ALA A 343 14.36 -2.38 1.12
CA ALA A 343 15.23 -1.63 0.25
C ALA A 343 16.20 -2.54 -0.52
N ALA A 344 16.09 -2.56 -1.84
CA ALA A 344 16.98 -3.34 -2.69
C ALA A 344 18.38 -2.72 -2.74
N PHE A 345 19.38 -3.58 -2.90
CA PHE A 345 20.75 -3.12 -3.18
C PHE A 345 20.78 -2.40 -4.54
N ASP A 346 21.03 -1.10 -4.49
CA ASP A 346 21.19 -0.28 -5.68
C ASP A 346 22.70 -0.14 -6.01
N PRO A 347 23.14 -0.58 -7.20
CA PRO A 347 24.54 -0.47 -7.61
C PRO A 347 25.00 0.98 -7.80
N ASN A 348 24.09 1.95 -7.97
CA ASN A 348 24.40 3.37 -8.03
C ASN A 348 24.70 3.96 -6.64
N PHE A 349 24.21 3.34 -5.57
CA PHE A 349 24.34 3.81 -4.18
C PHE A 349 24.88 2.74 -3.22
N PRO A 350 26.01 2.06 -3.56
CA PRO A 350 26.48 0.95 -2.76
C PRO A 350 26.99 1.36 -1.37
N SER A 351 27.23 2.65 -1.17
CA SER A 351 27.81 3.19 0.08
C SER A 351 26.85 3.13 1.27
N VAL A 352 25.53 3.09 1.03
CA VAL A 352 24.49 3.05 2.08
C VAL A 352 24.07 1.63 2.47
N MET A 353 24.57 0.61 1.79
CA MET A 353 24.20 -0.79 1.98
C MET A 353 25.37 -1.65 2.49
N THR A 354 25.04 -2.72 3.19
CA THR A 354 25.99 -3.80 3.54
C THR A 354 25.71 -5.02 2.65
N LYS A 355 26.58 -5.29 1.67
CA LYS A 355 26.35 -6.34 0.64
C LYS A 355 25.92 -7.70 1.19
N ARG A 356 26.39 -8.12 2.40
CA ARG A 356 26.01 -9.41 2.98
C ARG A 356 24.59 -9.47 3.51
N ASN A 357 24.01 -8.30 3.84
CA ASN A 357 22.72 -8.18 4.53
C ASN A 357 21.76 -7.28 3.76
N ALA A 358 21.98 -7.04 2.48
CA ALA A 358 21.08 -6.31 1.63
C ALA A 358 20.13 -7.25 0.88
N ALA A 359 18.94 -6.78 0.55
CA ALA A 359 18.02 -7.46 -0.35
C ALA A 359 18.48 -7.27 -1.80
N TYR A 360 18.31 -8.29 -2.62
CA TYR A 360 18.68 -8.28 -4.04
C TYR A 360 17.49 -8.68 -4.90
N PHE A 361 17.36 -8.05 -6.05
CA PHE A 361 16.40 -8.49 -7.07
C PHE A 361 16.70 -9.90 -7.55
N GLY A 362 15.62 -10.63 -7.82
CA GLY A 362 15.71 -12.01 -8.29
C GLY A 362 16.15 -13.01 -7.21
N ARG A 363 15.99 -12.68 -5.94
CA ARG A 363 16.32 -13.59 -4.83
C ARG A 363 15.10 -14.05 -4.02
N GLY A 364 13.91 -13.66 -4.47
CA GLY A 364 12.63 -14.05 -3.87
C GLY A 364 12.25 -13.23 -2.65
N LEU A 365 11.37 -13.80 -1.84
CA LEU A 365 10.82 -13.20 -0.62
C LEU A 365 11.92 -12.74 0.34
N VAL A 366 11.81 -11.53 0.87
CA VAL A 366 12.77 -10.97 1.85
C VAL A 366 12.22 -11.15 3.26
N PHE A 367 13.01 -11.65 4.17
CA PHE A 367 12.76 -11.60 5.61
C PHE A 367 13.69 -10.60 6.28
N ASN A 368 13.12 -9.60 6.94
CA ASN A 368 13.83 -8.67 7.80
C ASN A 368 13.58 -9.07 9.26
N LYS A 369 14.60 -9.57 9.92
CA LYS A 369 14.49 -9.97 11.33
C LYS A 369 14.11 -8.77 12.21
N TYR A 370 14.55 -7.59 11.83
CA TYR A 370 14.24 -6.29 12.41
C TYR A 370 14.40 -5.18 11.36
N THR A 371 13.70 -4.07 11.53
CA THR A 371 13.70 -2.92 10.58
C THR A 371 14.12 -1.60 11.24
N GLY A 372 14.12 -1.52 12.59
CA GLY A 372 14.37 -0.28 13.33
C GLY A 372 15.76 0.32 13.13
N ALA A 373 15.83 1.65 13.26
CA ALA A 373 17.06 2.43 13.18
C ALA A 373 17.80 2.46 14.53
N ARG A 374 19.09 2.84 14.49
CA ARG A 374 19.88 3.18 15.69
C ARG A 374 19.75 2.16 16.82
N GLY A 375 20.33 1.00 16.69
CA GLY A 375 20.25 -0.06 17.69
C GLY A 375 18.89 -0.74 17.78
N LYS A 376 18.21 -0.88 16.66
CA LYS A 376 16.91 -1.56 16.49
C LYS A 376 15.74 -0.89 17.22
N SER A 377 15.82 0.42 17.43
CA SER A 377 14.77 1.16 18.11
C SER A 377 13.48 1.21 17.30
N GLY A 378 12.34 1.01 17.96
CA GLY A 378 11.01 1.12 17.34
C GLY A 378 10.66 0.01 16.36
N SER A 379 11.28 -1.17 16.46
CA SER A 379 10.97 -2.32 15.61
C SER A 379 10.69 -3.59 16.40
N ASN A 380 10.04 -4.55 15.75
CA ASN A 380 10.03 -5.93 16.17
C ASN A 380 11.43 -6.56 15.90
N ASP A 381 11.91 -7.44 16.77
CA ASP A 381 13.08 -8.31 16.53
C ASP A 381 12.62 -9.77 16.63
N ALA A 382 12.39 -10.41 15.48
CA ALA A 382 11.81 -11.74 15.42
C ALA A 382 12.70 -12.76 16.16
N ASN A 383 12.07 -13.63 16.96
CA ASN A 383 12.77 -14.63 17.73
C ASN A 383 13.34 -15.76 16.84
N ALA A 384 14.44 -16.37 17.28
CA ALA A 384 15.20 -17.34 16.49
C ALA A 384 14.39 -18.57 16.10
N GLU A 385 13.52 -19.07 16.99
CA GLU A 385 12.69 -20.26 16.78
C GLU A 385 11.69 -20.00 15.64
N TYR A 386 11.06 -18.84 15.63
CA TYR A 386 10.12 -18.47 14.57
C TYR A 386 10.81 -18.31 13.21
N VAL A 387 11.96 -17.64 13.17
CA VAL A 387 12.79 -17.55 11.95
C VAL A 387 13.21 -18.94 11.46
N GLY A 388 13.58 -19.85 12.37
CA GLY A 388 13.92 -21.22 12.05
C GLY A 388 12.75 -22.00 11.42
N ALA A 389 11.55 -21.85 11.99
CA ALA A 389 10.32 -22.48 11.47
C ALA A 389 9.98 -21.96 10.06
N LEU A 390 10.02 -20.64 9.85
CA LEU A 390 9.76 -20.04 8.54
C LEU A 390 10.75 -20.51 7.47
N ARG A 391 12.03 -20.58 7.79
CA ARG A 391 13.04 -21.14 6.88
C ARG A 391 12.71 -22.56 6.46
N ALA A 392 12.29 -23.40 7.42
CA ALA A 392 11.90 -24.77 7.13
C ALA A 392 10.65 -24.85 6.24
N ILE A 393 9.65 -23.98 6.45
CA ILE A 393 8.47 -23.87 5.59
C ILE A 393 8.89 -23.50 4.16
N MET A 394 9.69 -22.45 3.99
CA MET A 394 10.14 -22.00 2.67
C MET A 394 10.93 -23.07 1.93
N ASP A 395 11.87 -23.74 2.62
CA ASP A 395 12.69 -24.80 2.03
C ASP A 395 11.84 -26.02 1.60
N ARG A 396 10.86 -26.45 2.40
CA ARG A 396 9.96 -27.57 2.05
C ARG A 396 9.08 -27.28 0.83
N ASN A 397 8.71 -26.00 0.65
CA ASN A 397 7.87 -25.57 -0.46
C ASN A 397 8.66 -25.02 -1.65
N GLU A 398 9.99 -25.17 -1.63
CA GLU A 398 10.89 -24.70 -2.70
C GLU A 398 10.71 -23.22 -3.02
N VAL A 399 10.41 -22.38 -2.01
CA VAL A 399 10.30 -20.94 -2.16
C VAL A 399 11.67 -20.29 -2.09
N SER A 400 11.99 -19.44 -3.05
CA SER A 400 13.20 -18.60 -2.96
C SER A 400 12.98 -17.50 -1.94
N PHE A 401 13.88 -17.38 -0.99
CA PHE A 401 13.86 -16.32 0.00
C PHE A 401 15.26 -15.85 0.37
N GLN A 402 15.35 -14.67 0.91
CA GLN A 402 16.58 -14.05 1.41
C GLN A 402 16.33 -13.38 2.75
N THR A 403 17.41 -13.01 3.45
CA THR A 403 17.33 -12.20 4.67
C THR A 403 18.09 -10.91 4.43
N ALA A 404 17.54 -9.79 4.90
CA ALA A 404 18.13 -8.48 4.71
C ALA A 404 17.96 -7.59 5.95
N GLU A 405 18.73 -6.52 5.96
CA GLU A 405 18.57 -5.35 6.83
C GLU A 405 18.34 -4.12 5.96
N LEU A 406 17.65 -3.12 6.50
CA LEU A 406 17.30 -1.89 5.80
C LEU A 406 18.50 -0.91 5.85
N GLY A 407 19.52 -1.14 5.01
CA GLY A 407 20.71 -0.30 4.91
C GLY A 407 21.81 -0.63 5.94
N LYS A 408 22.82 0.23 6.00
CA LYS A 408 23.88 0.15 7.01
C LYS A 408 23.39 0.59 8.37
N VAL A 409 24.02 0.04 9.43
CA VAL A 409 23.88 0.54 10.80
C VAL A 409 24.10 2.06 10.81
N ASP A 410 23.28 2.79 11.54
CA ASP A 410 23.23 4.25 11.67
C ASP A 410 22.75 5.02 10.41
N GLN A 411 22.45 4.36 9.30
CA GLN A 411 21.98 5.00 8.07
C GLN A 411 20.57 4.60 7.65
N GLY A 412 20.18 3.36 7.90
CA GLY A 412 18.90 2.81 7.51
C GLY A 412 18.02 2.47 8.70
N GLY A 413 16.77 2.14 8.42
CA GLY A 413 15.78 1.69 9.36
C GLY A 413 14.50 2.52 9.30
N GLY A 414 13.38 1.87 9.52
CA GLY A 414 12.03 2.43 9.59
C GLY A 414 11.14 1.60 10.49
N GLY A 415 10.04 2.18 10.96
CA GLY A 415 8.96 1.44 11.60
C GLY A 415 8.13 0.71 10.54
N THR A 416 7.46 -0.35 10.93
CA THR A 416 6.48 -1.10 10.16
C THR A 416 5.31 -1.46 11.07
N ILE A 417 4.26 -2.06 10.56
CA ILE A 417 3.14 -2.54 11.40
C ILE A 417 3.53 -3.71 12.33
N ALA A 418 4.71 -4.32 12.15
CA ALA A 418 5.17 -5.50 12.88
C ALA A 418 5.16 -5.31 14.40
N TYR A 419 5.68 -4.17 14.90
CA TYR A 419 5.74 -3.93 16.35
C TYR A 419 4.35 -3.79 16.96
N ILE A 420 3.36 -3.33 16.21
CA ILE A 420 1.98 -3.16 16.69
C ILE A 420 1.34 -4.53 16.90
N LEU A 421 1.48 -5.45 15.94
CA LEU A 421 1.02 -6.82 16.06
C LEU A 421 1.78 -7.58 17.16
N ALA A 422 3.07 -7.34 17.31
CA ALA A 422 3.89 -7.92 18.38
C ALA A 422 3.41 -7.52 19.79
N ASN A 423 2.76 -6.36 19.96
CA ASN A 423 2.18 -5.94 21.25
C ASN A 423 1.09 -6.89 21.76
N TYR A 424 0.45 -7.67 20.90
CA TYR A 424 -0.48 -8.73 21.29
C TYR A 424 0.22 -10.01 21.76
N GLY A 425 1.56 -10.07 21.70
CA GLY A 425 2.34 -11.26 22.01
C GLY A 425 2.44 -12.26 20.88
N MET A 426 2.10 -11.88 19.67
CA MET A 426 2.20 -12.69 18.45
C MET A 426 3.65 -12.96 18.07
N ARG A 427 3.88 -14.02 17.32
CA ARG A 427 5.16 -14.26 16.64
C ARG A 427 5.15 -13.48 15.33
N VAL A 428 6.02 -12.49 15.20
CA VAL A 428 6.00 -11.55 14.06
C VAL A 428 7.39 -11.46 13.43
N ILE A 429 7.43 -11.40 12.11
CA ILE A 429 8.61 -11.03 11.33
C ILE A 429 8.20 -10.11 10.18
N ASP A 430 9.06 -9.15 9.84
CA ASP A 430 8.90 -8.36 8.63
C ASP A 430 9.27 -9.19 7.41
N SER A 431 8.41 -9.19 6.39
CA SER A 431 8.52 -10.03 5.21
C SER A 431 7.97 -9.32 3.99
N GLY A 432 8.71 -9.21 2.90
CA GLY A 432 8.20 -8.52 1.73
C GLY A 432 9.05 -8.69 0.48
N VAL A 433 8.93 -7.73 -0.43
CA VAL A 433 9.58 -7.74 -1.74
C VAL A 433 10.66 -6.65 -1.79
N ALA A 434 11.79 -6.96 -2.43
CA ALA A 434 12.83 -5.97 -2.66
C ALA A 434 12.35 -4.88 -3.64
N VAL A 435 12.51 -3.61 -3.29
CA VAL A 435 12.09 -2.46 -4.10
C VAL A 435 13.25 -1.48 -4.29
N LEU A 436 13.35 -0.90 -5.48
CA LEU A 436 14.18 0.26 -5.77
C LEU A 436 13.32 1.53 -5.80
N ASN A 437 13.92 2.67 -5.47
CA ASN A 437 13.26 3.97 -5.45
C ASN A 437 12.10 4.07 -4.43
N MET A 438 12.15 3.31 -3.34
CA MET A 438 11.13 3.37 -2.27
C MET A 438 10.73 4.82 -1.96
N HIS A 439 9.42 5.10 -1.84
CA HIS A 439 8.81 6.41 -1.64
C HIS A 439 8.97 7.43 -2.79
N ALA A 440 9.54 7.03 -3.92
CA ALA A 440 9.55 7.89 -5.10
C ALA A 440 8.24 7.78 -5.90
N PRO A 441 7.90 8.75 -6.75
CA PRO A 441 6.74 8.66 -7.65
C PRO A 441 6.72 7.40 -8.53
N TRP A 442 7.89 6.86 -8.82
CA TRP A 442 8.07 5.66 -9.64
C TRP A 442 9.07 4.70 -8.98
N GLU A 443 8.55 3.61 -8.48
CA GLU A 443 9.29 2.53 -7.83
C GLU A 443 9.47 1.35 -8.78
N ILE A 444 10.39 0.44 -8.46
CA ILE A 444 10.70 -0.69 -9.32
C ILE A 444 10.80 -1.97 -8.49
N ILE A 445 10.17 -3.05 -8.99
CA ILE A 445 10.25 -4.40 -8.40
C ILE A 445 10.61 -5.44 -9.45
N SER A 446 11.06 -6.62 -9.00
CA SER A 446 11.26 -7.78 -9.85
C SER A 446 10.02 -8.67 -9.88
N LYS A 447 9.58 -9.07 -11.08
CA LYS A 447 8.42 -9.95 -11.28
C LYS A 447 8.57 -11.31 -10.59
N VAL A 448 9.77 -11.87 -10.57
CA VAL A 448 10.00 -13.16 -9.93
C VAL A 448 9.96 -13.07 -8.41
N ASP A 449 10.37 -11.94 -7.83
CA ASP A 449 10.31 -11.75 -6.38
C ASP A 449 8.86 -11.59 -5.90
N LEU A 450 8.02 -10.89 -6.67
CA LEU A 450 6.57 -10.82 -6.45
C LEU A 450 5.93 -12.24 -6.51
N TYR A 451 6.30 -13.06 -7.49
CA TYR A 451 5.76 -14.40 -7.62
C TYR A 451 6.25 -15.34 -6.51
N GLU A 452 7.51 -15.25 -6.10
CA GLU A 452 8.04 -16.02 -4.97
C GLU A 452 7.43 -15.56 -3.63
N ALA A 453 7.08 -14.28 -3.48
CA ALA A 453 6.31 -13.80 -2.33
C ALA A 453 4.92 -14.45 -2.28
N TYR A 454 4.18 -14.49 -3.38
CA TYR A 454 2.91 -15.19 -3.48
C TYR A 454 3.03 -16.67 -3.06
N ARG A 455 4.03 -17.38 -3.59
CA ARG A 455 4.29 -18.78 -3.23
C ARG A 455 4.62 -18.94 -1.75
N GLY A 456 5.44 -18.03 -1.20
CA GLY A 456 5.81 -18.03 0.20
C GLY A 456 4.62 -17.76 1.14
N TYR A 457 3.73 -16.86 0.76
CA TYR A 457 2.52 -16.56 1.51
C TYR A 457 1.54 -17.73 1.52
N ILE A 458 1.36 -18.42 0.39
CA ILE A 458 0.57 -19.68 0.35
C ILE A 458 1.19 -20.74 1.28
N ALA A 459 2.52 -20.92 1.22
CA ALA A 459 3.21 -21.91 2.05
C ALA A 459 3.01 -21.61 3.55
N PHE A 460 3.12 -20.33 3.93
CA PHE A 460 2.91 -19.87 5.31
C PHE A 460 1.47 -20.08 5.79
N LEU A 461 0.46 -19.79 4.94
CA LEU A 461 -0.94 -19.99 5.33
C LEU A 461 -1.32 -21.46 5.49
N LYS A 462 -0.66 -22.37 4.77
CA LYS A 462 -0.91 -23.81 4.81
C LYS A 462 -0.25 -24.53 5.97
N GLU A 463 0.83 -23.99 6.52
CA GLU A 463 1.64 -24.64 7.53
C GLU A 463 1.70 -23.81 8.82
N GLN A 464 1.79 -24.49 9.96
CA GLN A 464 1.98 -23.82 11.25
C GLN A 464 3.48 -23.56 11.46
N ALA A 465 3.86 -22.27 11.68
CA ALA A 465 5.23 -21.85 11.99
C ALA A 465 5.51 -21.85 13.48
#